data_094d2159e9f9a55d4e86971b091ecfa3
#
_entry.id   094d2159e9f9a55d4e86971b091ecfa3
#
_cell.length_a   1.000
_cell.length_b   1.000
_cell.length_c   1.000
_cell.angle_alpha   90.00
_cell.angle_beta   90.00
_cell.angle_gamma   90.00
#
_symmetry.space_group_name_H-M   'P 1'
#
loop_
_entity.id
_entity.type
_entity.pdbx_description
1 polymer ?
#
loop_
_entity_poly.entity_id
_entity_poly.type
_entity_poly.pdbx_seq_one_letter_code
_entity_poly.pdbx_strand_id
1 'polypeptide(L)'
;MKAVLKIEFQRLFRSVTFYISMGIGLILTMTQFVMVGLQESMHILDAYSPKGISEPYGVFSSYFGMAGPPLVYRQIYYLILPILAVFAYATTFCVDHNSGYVKNLYTRTNKKYYYAAKYIVSCTAGGLVATIPLVVNLIANMMVLPSLKPVAALGCYAGNGIALWGDIFYTHPYIFMVLYLILIFFYQFIFVSLALLLSTWVNNRFLITLFPFLLNYFSYMMLSFIKKAKYSPIIIMDMTRINALRFGPVVLECVCLTVLFGGVYFWRQKKDEGL
;
A
#
# COMPACT_ATOMS: atom_id res chain seq x y z
N MET A 1 4.53 -5.61 -27.40
CA MET A 1 4.41 -5.43 -25.95
C MET A 1 5.01 -4.12 -25.45
N LYS A 2 6.30 -3.80 -25.71
CA LYS A 2 6.94 -2.56 -25.23
C LYS A 2 6.19 -1.27 -25.61
N ALA A 3 5.72 -1.14 -26.86
CA ALA A 3 5.00 0.04 -27.31
C ALA A 3 3.65 0.22 -26.58
N VAL A 4 2.89 -0.86 -26.39
CA VAL A 4 1.60 -0.82 -25.68
C VAL A 4 1.82 -0.46 -24.20
N LEU A 5 2.84 -1.04 -23.57
CA LEU A 5 3.21 -0.72 -22.19
C LEU A 5 3.57 0.78 -22.03
N LYS A 6 4.36 1.33 -22.97
CA LYS A 6 4.71 2.75 -22.98
C LYS A 6 3.47 3.65 -23.09
N ILE A 7 2.53 3.30 -23.96
CA ILE A 7 1.26 4.04 -24.12
C ILE A 7 0.44 4.00 -22.84
N GLU A 8 0.31 2.83 -22.20
CA GLU A 8 -0.46 2.71 -20.96
C GLU A 8 0.20 3.48 -19.79
N PHE A 9 1.54 3.49 -19.68
CA PHE A 9 2.23 4.35 -18.69
C PHE A 9 2.04 5.84 -18.99
N GLN A 10 2.07 6.27 -20.26
CA GLN A 10 1.78 7.66 -20.62
C GLN A 10 0.34 8.05 -20.27
N ARG A 11 -0.62 7.14 -20.46
CA ARG A 11 -2.02 7.34 -20.05
C ARG A 11 -2.16 7.42 -18.54
N LEU A 12 -1.44 6.59 -17.79
CA LEU A 12 -1.40 6.65 -16.33
C LEU A 12 -0.96 8.03 -15.85
N PHE A 13 0.19 8.52 -16.30
CA PHE A 13 0.72 9.82 -15.89
C PHE A 13 -0.06 11.03 -16.42
N ARG A 14 -1.04 10.83 -17.28
CA ARG A 14 -2.03 11.85 -17.70
C ARG A 14 -3.38 11.68 -17.03
N SER A 15 -3.55 10.66 -16.22
CA SER A 15 -4.82 10.35 -15.57
C SER A 15 -5.05 11.24 -14.35
N VAL A 16 -6.15 11.98 -14.35
CA VAL A 16 -6.57 12.81 -13.20
C VAL A 16 -6.83 11.97 -11.95
N THR A 17 -7.40 10.77 -12.12
CA THR A 17 -7.70 9.85 -11.00
C THR A 17 -6.43 9.41 -10.27
N PHE A 18 -5.32 9.22 -10.98
CA PHE A 18 -4.03 8.89 -10.38
C PHE A 18 -3.55 10.02 -9.45
N TYR A 19 -3.58 11.27 -9.93
CA TYR A 19 -3.15 12.42 -9.13
C TYR A 19 -4.10 12.73 -7.96
N ILE A 20 -5.42 12.53 -8.13
CA ILE A 20 -6.39 12.67 -7.03
C ILE A 20 -6.08 11.64 -5.93
N SER A 21 -5.91 10.36 -6.29
CA SER A 21 -5.57 9.32 -5.31
C SER A 21 -4.25 9.61 -4.60
N MET A 22 -3.24 10.02 -5.34
CA MET A 22 -1.94 10.42 -4.81
C MET A 22 -2.07 11.62 -3.87
N GLY A 23 -2.84 12.66 -4.28
CA GLY A 23 -3.07 13.87 -3.49
C GLY A 23 -3.76 13.58 -2.16
N ILE A 24 -4.78 12.72 -2.15
CA ILE A 24 -5.44 12.30 -0.89
C ILE A 24 -4.44 11.61 0.04
N GLY A 25 -3.63 10.70 -0.50
CA GLY A 25 -2.58 10.02 0.28
C GLY A 25 -1.55 11.00 0.85
N LEU A 26 -1.09 11.97 0.03
CA LEU A 26 -0.16 13.02 0.46
C LEU A 26 -0.77 13.93 1.54
N ILE A 27 -2.01 14.35 1.38
CA ILE A 27 -2.69 15.19 2.38
C ILE A 27 -2.72 14.48 3.74
N LEU A 28 -3.11 13.21 3.78
CA LEU A 28 -3.18 12.45 5.04
C LEU A 28 -1.80 12.28 5.69
N THR A 29 -0.79 11.93 4.91
CA THR A 29 0.57 11.73 5.44
C THR A 29 1.22 13.04 5.86
N MET A 30 0.99 14.15 5.12
CA MET A 30 1.51 15.46 5.48
C MET A 30 0.78 16.10 6.65
N THR A 31 -0.54 15.88 6.79
CA THR A 31 -1.28 16.33 7.98
C THR A 31 -0.71 15.69 9.24
N GLN A 32 -0.42 14.38 9.21
CA GLN A 32 0.24 13.72 10.33
C GLN A 32 1.65 14.30 10.61
N PHE A 33 2.44 14.54 9.57
CA PHE A 33 3.75 15.16 9.72
C PHE A 33 3.68 16.55 10.41
N VAL A 34 2.72 17.38 10.02
CA VAL A 34 2.52 18.71 10.64
C VAL A 34 2.06 18.57 12.09
N MET A 35 1.13 17.65 12.37
CA MET A 35 0.54 17.51 13.71
C MET A 35 1.43 16.74 14.70
N VAL A 36 2.32 15.89 14.22
CA VAL A 36 3.20 15.07 15.07
C VAL A 36 4.67 15.44 14.85
N GLY A 37 5.18 15.29 13.64
CA GLY A 37 6.59 15.47 13.35
C GLY A 37 7.11 16.88 13.67
N LEU A 38 6.38 17.93 13.28
CA LEU A 38 6.76 19.31 13.59
C LEU A 38 6.59 19.63 15.08
N GLN A 39 5.53 19.15 15.74
CA GLN A 39 5.36 19.35 17.18
C GLN A 39 6.46 18.67 17.98
N GLU A 40 6.79 17.42 17.67
CA GLU A 40 7.88 16.68 18.32
C GLU A 40 9.24 17.37 18.09
N SER A 41 9.46 17.99 16.92
CA SER A 41 10.69 18.75 16.67
C SER A 41 10.83 20.01 17.51
N MET A 42 9.73 20.69 17.85
CA MET A 42 9.77 21.86 18.75
C MET A 42 10.06 21.46 20.20
N HIS A 43 9.68 20.26 20.60
CA HIS A 43 9.86 19.75 21.97
C HIS A 43 11.04 18.78 22.10
N ILE A 44 11.93 18.73 21.13
CA ILE A 44 13.05 17.78 21.13
C ILE A 44 13.96 17.94 22.35
N LEU A 45 14.15 19.18 22.84
CA LEU A 45 14.96 19.46 24.02
C LEU A 45 14.24 19.08 25.33
N ASP A 46 12.92 19.10 25.35
CA ASP A 46 12.13 18.71 26.53
C ASP A 46 12.24 17.20 26.81
N ALA A 47 12.42 16.39 25.76
CA ALA A 47 12.65 14.96 25.86
C ALA A 47 13.97 14.59 26.58
N TYR A 48 14.94 15.50 26.59
CA TYR A 48 16.22 15.36 27.31
C TYR A 48 16.17 15.91 28.75
N SER A 49 14.98 16.30 29.24
CA SER A 49 14.83 16.79 30.61
C SER A 49 15.15 15.68 31.63
N PRO A 50 15.91 15.98 32.71
CA PRO A 50 16.33 14.98 33.69
C PRO A 50 15.21 14.39 34.57
N LYS A 51 13.96 14.77 34.32
CA LYS A 51 12.79 14.35 35.13
C LYS A 51 12.07 13.07 34.63
N GLY A 52 12.53 12.45 33.59
CA GLY A 52 11.90 11.20 33.11
C GLY A 52 12.78 10.47 32.08
N ILE A 53 12.73 9.16 32.07
CA ILE A 53 13.24 8.32 30.97
C ILE A 53 12.21 8.42 29.85
N SER A 54 12.25 9.52 29.10
CA SER A 54 11.45 9.68 27.89
C SER A 54 12.30 9.35 26.67
N GLU A 55 11.69 8.71 25.69
CA GLU A 55 12.39 8.50 24.42
C GLU A 55 12.70 9.83 23.76
N PRO A 56 13.92 9.99 23.23
CA PRO A 56 14.21 11.13 22.39
C PRO A 56 13.38 11.03 21.10
N TYR A 57 12.70 12.12 20.76
CA TYR A 57 11.98 12.22 19.50
C TYR A 57 12.94 12.05 18.31
N GLY A 58 12.58 11.21 17.37
CA GLY A 58 13.40 10.89 16.22
C GLY A 58 12.58 10.51 14.99
N VAL A 59 13.25 10.37 13.86
CA VAL A 59 12.61 9.99 12.60
C VAL A 59 11.76 8.72 12.75
N PHE A 60 12.26 7.73 13.48
CA PHE A 60 11.60 6.41 13.60
C PHE A 60 10.42 6.42 14.56
N SER A 61 10.36 7.33 15.54
CA SER A 61 9.21 7.48 16.43
C SER A 61 8.08 8.27 15.76
N SER A 62 8.43 9.27 14.94
CA SER A 62 7.48 10.22 14.33
C SER A 62 7.03 9.81 12.93
N TYR A 63 7.73 8.86 12.30
CA TYR A 63 7.36 8.37 10.97
C TYR A 63 5.92 7.86 10.94
N PHE A 64 5.19 8.19 9.88
CA PHE A 64 3.76 7.88 9.73
C PHE A 64 3.39 6.42 10.05
N GLY A 65 4.21 5.47 9.63
CA GLY A 65 4.00 4.05 9.90
C GLY A 65 4.20 3.64 11.36
N MET A 66 4.99 4.42 12.13
CA MET A 66 5.43 4.10 13.50
C MET A 66 4.94 5.09 14.55
N ALA A 67 4.45 6.27 14.14
CA ALA A 67 4.07 7.34 15.05
C ALA A 67 3.06 6.89 16.11
N GLY A 68 3.29 7.39 17.30
CA GLY A 68 2.37 7.29 18.43
C GLY A 68 1.02 7.98 18.17
N PRO A 69 0.22 8.27 19.21
CA PRO A 69 -1.02 9.04 19.08
C PRO A 69 -0.75 10.42 18.44
N PRO A 70 -1.66 10.92 17.56
CA PRO A 70 -2.95 10.33 17.22
C PRO A 70 -2.89 9.25 16.12
N LEU A 71 -3.27 8.04 16.45
CA LEU A 71 -3.32 6.88 15.54
C LEU A 71 -4.32 7.05 14.38
N VAL A 72 -5.21 8.05 14.48
CA VAL A 72 -6.35 8.25 13.57
C VAL A 72 -5.91 8.40 12.13
N TYR A 73 -4.89 9.22 11.84
CA TYR A 73 -4.41 9.44 10.47
C TYR A 73 -3.91 8.16 9.81
N ARG A 74 -3.16 7.36 10.57
CA ARG A 74 -2.64 6.08 10.10
C ARG A 74 -3.75 5.07 9.87
N GLN A 75 -4.71 4.96 10.79
CA GLN A 75 -5.85 4.05 10.65
C GLN A 75 -6.71 4.41 9.44
N ILE A 76 -7.01 5.69 9.23
CA ILE A 76 -7.75 6.17 8.06
C ILE A 76 -6.97 5.84 6.78
N TYR A 77 -5.67 6.10 6.75
CA TYR A 77 -4.85 5.84 5.57
C TYR A 77 -4.89 4.38 5.16
N TYR A 78 -4.54 3.45 6.07
CA TYR A 78 -4.54 2.02 5.76
C TYR A 78 -5.95 1.48 5.45
N LEU A 79 -6.99 2.09 6.03
CA LEU A 79 -8.36 1.71 5.75
C LEU A 79 -8.76 2.05 4.30
N ILE A 80 -8.48 3.27 3.84
CA ILE A 80 -8.90 3.73 2.51
C ILE A 80 -7.91 3.35 1.40
N LEU A 81 -6.72 2.87 1.76
CA LEU A 81 -5.64 2.59 0.82
C LEU A 81 -6.02 1.65 -0.33
N PRO A 82 -6.75 0.53 -0.13
CA PRO A 82 -7.22 -0.32 -1.22
C PRO A 82 -8.13 0.41 -2.20
N ILE A 83 -8.98 1.32 -1.69
CA ILE A 83 -9.86 2.15 -2.53
C ILE A 83 -9.03 3.10 -3.40
N LEU A 84 -8.07 3.82 -2.81
CA LEU A 84 -7.21 4.76 -3.52
C LEU A 84 -6.36 4.05 -4.57
N ALA A 85 -5.83 2.87 -4.26
CA ALA A 85 -5.00 2.08 -5.16
C ALA A 85 -5.78 1.65 -6.41
N VAL A 86 -7.01 1.17 -6.24
CA VAL A 86 -7.87 0.75 -7.35
C VAL A 86 -8.38 1.94 -8.16
N PHE A 87 -8.81 3.02 -7.47
CA PHE A 87 -9.34 4.22 -8.12
C PHE A 87 -8.28 4.92 -8.97
N ALA A 88 -7.00 4.80 -8.63
CA ALA A 88 -5.89 5.43 -9.32
C ALA A 88 -5.88 5.14 -10.84
N TYR A 89 -6.08 3.88 -11.24
CA TYR A 89 -6.02 3.52 -12.66
C TYR A 89 -6.85 2.29 -13.05
N ALA A 90 -7.15 1.35 -12.15
CA ALA A 90 -7.85 0.11 -12.51
C ALA A 90 -9.25 0.36 -13.08
N THR A 91 -9.95 1.40 -12.62
CA THR A 91 -11.27 1.81 -13.12
C THR A 91 -11.28 2.19 -14.59
N THR A 92 -10.12 2.58 -15.16
CA THR A 92 -9.99 2.90 -16.59
C THR A 92 -10.22 1.68 -17.48
N PHE A 93 -10.09 0.45 -16.96
CA PHE A 93 -10.43 -0.76 -17.70
C PHE A 93 -11.92 -0.76 -18.12
N CYS A 94 -12.82 -0.42 -17.20
CA CYS A 94 -14.25 -0.29 -17.51
C CYS A 94 -14.54 0.83 -18.52
N VAL A 95 -13.79 1.94 -18.41
CA VAL A 95 -13.92 3.05 -19.38
C VAL A 95 -13.53 2.60 -20.76
N ASP A 96 -12.38 1.94 -20.90
CA ASP A 96 -11.85 1.45 -22.16
C ASP A 96 -12.81 0.44 -22.82
N HIS A 97 -13.45 -0.41 -22.00
CA HIS A 97 -14.41 -1.39 -22.48
C HIS A 97 -15.72 -0.73 -22.97
N ASN A 98 -16.27 0.18 -22.15
CA ASN A 98 -17.54 0.86 -22.46
C ASN A 98 -17.44 1.88 -23.61
N SER A 99 -16.28 2.52 -23.80
CA SER A 99 -16.03 3.49 -24.87
C SER A 99 -15.74 2.85 -26.23
N GLY A 100 -15.60 1.52 -26.29
CA GLY A 100 -15.20 0.83 -27.52
C GLY A 100 -13.71 1.01 -27.88
N TYR A 101 -12.92 1.70 -27.05
CA TYR A 101 -11.47 1.88 -27.25
C TYR A 101 -10.74 0.55 -27.47
N VAL A 102 -11.13 -0.45 -26.71
CA VAL A 102 -10.56 -1.80 -26.78
C VAL A 102 -10.78 -2.44 -28.15
N LYS A 103 -11.96 -2.24 -28.77
CA LYS A 103 -12.27 -2.76 -30.12
C LYS A 103 -11.34 -2.16 -31.18
N ASN A 104 -11.11 -0.84 -31.12
CA ASN A 104 -10.22 -0.15 -32.06
C ASN A 104 -8.75 -0.55 -31.85
N LEU A 105 -8.35 -0.91 -30.63
CA LEU A 105 -7.00 -1.35 -30.34
C LEU A 105 -6.73 -2.76 -30.87
N TYR A 106 -7.75 -3.64 -30.86
CA TYR A 106 -7.62 -5.03 -31.36
C TYR A 106 -7.35 -5.11 -32.86
N THR A 107 -7.74 -4.10 -33.63
CA THR A 107 -7.40 -4.05 -35.06
C THR A 107 -5.93 -3.75 -35.33
N ARG A 108 -5.21 -3.16 -34.35
CA ARG A 108 -3.84 -2.70 -34.50
C ARG A 108 -2.82 -3.50 -33.71
N THR A 109 -3.25 -4.17 -32.63
CA THR A 109 -2.34 -4.89 -31.71
C THR A 109 -3.00 -6.16 -31.19
N ASN A 110 -2.18 -7.14 -30.80
CA ASN A 110 -2.68 -8.38 -30.21
C ASN A 110 -3.32 -8.08 -28.83
N LYS A 111 -4.53 -8.60 -28.62
CA LYS A 111 -5.32 -8.47 -27.38
C LYS A 111 -4.49 -8.80 -26.14
N LYS A 112 -3.66 -9.86 -26.19
CA LYS A 112 -2.81 -10.29 -25.05
C LYS A 112 -1.87 -9.19 -24.56
N TYR A 113 -1.30 -8.41 -25.48
CA TYR A 113 -0.38 -7.32 -25.11
C TYR A 113 -1.09 -6.17 -24.41
N TYR A 114 -2.33 -5.89 -24.79
CA TYR A 114 -3.14 -4.88 -24.10
C TYR A 114 -3.48 -5.32 -22.67
N TYR A 115 -4.02 -6.53 -22.49
CA TYR A 115 -4.39 -7.03 -21.16
C TYR A 115 -3.19 -7.13 -20.22
N ALA A 116 -2.04 -7.61 -20.72
CA ALA A 116 -0.81 -7.67 -19.92
C ALA A 116 -0.30 -6.27 -19.55
N ALA A 117 -0.29 -5.32 -20.49
CA ALA A 117 0.13 -3.94 -20.23
C ALA A 117 -0.82 -3.27 -19.22
N LYS A 118 -2.14 -3.43 -19.40
CA LYS A 118 -3.15 -2.89 -18.50
C LYS A 118 -3.01 -3.44 -17.08
N TYR A 119 -2.80 -4.75 -16.95
CA TYR A 119 -2.56 -5.41 -15.66
C TYR A 119 -1.33 -4.83 -14.96
N ILE A 120 -0.18 -4.84 -15.62
CA ILE A 120 1.08 -4.35 -15.06
C ILE A 120 0.96 -2.88 -14.64
N VAL A 121 0.46 -2.02 -15.54
CA VAL A 121 0.38 -0.57 -15.27
C VAL A 121 -0.62 -0.25 -14.17
N SER A 122 -1.78 -0.92 -14.13
CA SER A 122 -2.76 -0.69 -13.08
C SER A 122 -2.25 -1.13 -11.71
N CYS A 123 -1.64 -2.32 -11.63
CA CYS A 123 -1.09 -2.84 -10.37
C CYS A 123 0.09 -1.99 -9.86
N THR A 124 0.97 -1.54 -10.76
CA THR A 124 2.07 -0.63 -10.38
C THR A 124 1.55 0.73 -9.95
N ALA A 125 0.51 1.27 -10.60
CA ALA A 125 -0.12 2.52 -10.20
C ALA A 125 -0.67 2.46 -8.77
N GLY A 126 -1.36 1.37 -8.40
CA GLY A 126 -1.86 1.18 -7.03
C GLY A 126 -0.74 1.09 -5.99
N GLY A 127 0.33 0.37 -6.30
CA GLY A 127 1.51 0.30 -5.44
C GLY A 127 2.18 1.67 -5.25
N LEU A 128 2.33 2.46 -6.32
CA LEU A 128 2.92 3.81 -6.27
C LEU A 128 2.08 4.78 -5.44
N VAL A 129 0.74 4.76 -5.61
CA VAL A 129 -0.17 5.62 -4.83
C VAL A 129 -0.07 5.31 -3.33
N ALA A 130 0.21 4.07 -2.97
CA ALA A 130 0.40 3.68 -1.59
C ALA A 130 1.77 4.05 -1.02
N THR A 131 2.81 3.91 -1.80
CA THR A 131 4.18 4.02 -1.27
C THR A 131 4.76 5.43 -1.37
N ILE A 132 4.45 6.20 -2.43
CA ILE A 132 5.00 7.54 -2.61
C ILE A 132 4.65 8.47 -1.45
N PRO A 133 3.39 8.56 -0.95
CA PRO A 133 3.07 9.42 0.19
C PRO A 133 3.85 9.04 1.46
N LEU A 134 4.07 7.75 1.69
CA LEU A 134 4.86 7.26 2.83
C LEU A 134 6.35 7.63 2.70
N VAL A 135 6.91 7.52 1.50
CA VAL A 135 8.30 7.93 1.23
C VAL A 135 8.46 9.43 1.44
N VAL A 136 7.52 10.24 0.94
CA VAL A 136 7.55 11.70 1.12
C VAL A 136 7.46 12.08 2.59
N ASN A 137 6.58 11.42 3.37
CA ASN A 137 6.49 11.62 4.81
C ASN A 137 7.79 11.22 5.52
N LEU A 138 8.42 10.10 5.13
CA LEU A 138 9.70 9.68 5.70
C LEU A 138 10.79 10.73 5.45
N ILE A 139 10.91 11.23 4.22
CA ILE A 139 11.87 12.28 3.86
C ILE A 139 11.60 13.56 4.66
N ALA A 140 10.33 13.96 4.78
CA ALA A 140 9.95 15.15 5.56
C ALA A 140 10.37 15.03 7.03
N ASN A 141 10.14 13.87 7.66
CA ASN A 141 10.61 13.62 9.02
C ASN A 141 12.15 13.64 9.13
N MET A 142 12.87 13.08 8.14
CA MET A 142 14.35 13.10 8.11
C MET A 142 14.92 14.53 7.97
N MET A 143 14.18 15.46 7.42
CA MET A 143 14.62 16.87 7.30
C MET A 143 14.53 17.65 8.62
N VAL A 144 13.69 17.21 9.54
CA VAL A 144 13.35 17.98 10.76
C VAL A 144 13.82 17.28 12.05
N LEU A 145 13.85 15.96 12.04
CA LEU A 145 14.14 15.14 13.23
C LEU A 145 15.48 14.38 13.09
N PRO A 146 16.19 14.17 14.20
CA PRO A 146 17.43 13.38 14.20
C PRO A 146 17.13 11.90 13.94
N SER A 147 17.98 11.24 13.16
CA SER A 147 17.91 9.81 12.85
C SER A 147 18.56 8.98 13.95
N LEU A 148 18.00 9.01 15.15
CA LEU A 148 18.49 8.25 16.29
C LEU A 148 18.19 6.75 16.12
N LYS A 149 19.17 5.92 16.42
CA LYS A 149 18.99 4.47 16.35
C LYS A 149 18.03 4.00 17.47
N PRO A 150 16.96 3.25 17.15
CA PRO A 150 16.04 2.77 18.17
C PRO A 150 16.73 1.80 19.14
N VAL A 151 16.41 1.93 20.43
CA VAL A 151 16.99 1.09 21.49
C VAL A 151 15.91 0.21 22.10
N ALA A 152 16.07 -1.11 21.98
CA ALA A 152 15.08 -2.07 22.46
C ALA A 152 14.82 -1.99 23.97
N ALA A 153 15.83 -1.58 24.77
CA ALA A 153 15.72 -1.49 26.23
C ALA A 153 14.70 -0.42 26.70
N LEU A 154 14.40 0.58 25.87
CA LEU A 154 13.46 1.65 26.22
C LEU A 154 11.99 1.21 26.07
N GLY A 155 11.71 0.13 25.33
CA GLY A 155 10.38 -0.48 25.22
C GLY A 155 9.30 0.35 24.52
N CYS A 156 9.68 1.49 23.96
CA CYS A 156 8.77 2.53 23.51
C CYS A 156 8.40 2.41 22.02
N TYR A 157 9.11 1.57 21.27
CA TYR A 157 8.76 1.33 19.86
C TYR A 157 7.77 0.18 19.74
N ALA A 158 6.81 0.32 18.87
CA ALA A 158 5.80 -0.69 18.58
C ALA A 158 6.38 -2.02 18.07
N GLY A 159 7.65 -2.03 17.69
CA GLY A 159 8.40 -3.20 17.23
C GLY A 159 9.20 -3.86 18.32
N ASN A 160 8.58 -4.44 19.35
CA ASN A 160 9.29 -5.42 20.17
C ASN A 160 9.78 -6.54 19.24
N GLY A 161 10.89 -7.21 19.58
CA GLY A 161 11.52 -8.26 18.75
C GLY A 161 10.62 -9.42 18.29
N ILE A 162 9.34 -9.37 18.63
CA ILE A 162 8.27 -10.28 18.23
C ILE A 162 7.55 -9.81 16.93
N ALA A 163 7.77 -8.53 16.49
CA ALA A 163 7.18 -8.04 15.25
C ALA A 163 7.87 -8.64 14.01
N LEU A 164 7.20 -8.61 12.86
CA LEU A 164 7.80 -8.98 11.60
C LEU A 164 9.05 -8.11 11.36
N TRP A 165 10.24 -8.74 11.25
CA TRP A 165 11.54 -8.07 11.14
C TRP A 165 11.94 -7.18 12.32
N GLY A 166 11.45 -7.45 13.54
CA GLY A 166 11.80 -6.65 14.73
C GLY A 166 13.32 -6.54 14.97
N ASP A 167 14.09 -7.61 14.76
CA ASP A 167 15.56 -7.58 14.88
C ASP A 167 16.21 -6.63 13.87
N ILE A 168 15.67 -6.57 12.64
CA ILE A 168 16.13 -5.66 11.58
C ILE A 168 15.83 -4.21 11.96
N PHE A 169 14.69 -3.94 12.62
CA PHE A 169 14.34 -2.61 13.07
C PHE A 169 15.40 -2.03 14.04
N TYR A 170 15.85 -2.82 15.00
CA TYR A 170 16.83 -2.35 15.96
C TYR A 170 18.29 -2.34 15.44
N THR A 171 18.61 -3.17 14.44
CA THR A 171 19.95 -3.20 13.84
C THR A 171 20.09 -2.21 12.67
N HIS A 172 19.13 -2.22 11.74
CA HIS A 172 19.13 -1.45 10.49
C HIS A 172 17.74 -0.85 10.20
N PRO A 173 17.32 0.19 10.93
CA PRO A 173 15.95 0.73 10.85
C PRO A 173 15.54 1.21 9.44
N TYR A 174 16.46 1.74 8.65
CA TYR A 174 16.17 2.13 7.26
C TYR A 174 15.86 0.95 6.36
N ILE A 175 16.56 -0.19 6.53
CA ILE A 175 16.27 -1.41 5.78
C ILE A 175 14.87 -1.92 6.14
N PHE A 176 14.51 -1.86 7.42
CA PHE A 176 13.16 -2.20 7.88
C PHE A 176 12.09 -1.34 7.19
N MET A 177 12.27 0.00 7.10
CA MET A 177 11.35 0.91 6.42
C MET A 177 11.19 0.55 4.93
N VAL A 178 12.30 0.29 4.24
CA VAL A 178 12.27 -0.11 2.82
C VAL A 178 11.54 -1.44 2.63
N LEU A 179 11.77 -2.43 3.48
CA LEU A 179 11.08 -3.72 3.42
C LEU A 179 9.57 -3.58 3.59
N TYR A 180 9.12 -2.73 4.53
CA TYR A 180 7.69 -2.47 4.70
C TYR A 180 7.08 -1.67 3.54
N LEU A 181 7.80 -0.72 2.96
CA LEU A 181 7.34 -0.02 1.76
C LEU A 181 7.14 -1.00 0.59
N ILE A 182 8.08 -1.94 0.40
CA ILE A 182 7.96 -3.00 -0.59
C ILE A 182 6.75 -3.90 -0.27
N LEU A 183 6.55 -4.27 0.99
CA LEU A 183 5.42 -5.08 1.42
C LEU A 183 4.08 -4.39 1.12
N ILE A 184 3.95 -3.11 1.49
CA ILE A 184 2.74 -2.31 1.21
C ILE A 184 2.50 -2.22 -0.30
N PHE A 185 3.56 -1.99 -1.11
CA PHE A 185 3.47 -1.97 -2.56
C PHE A 185 2.87 -3.26 -3.10
N PHE A 186 3.36 -4.42 -2.66
CA PHE A 186 2.87 -5.71 -3.13
C PHE A 186 1.44 -6.02 -2.68
N TYR A 187 1.04 -5.65 -1.46
CA TYR A 187 -0.36 -5.82 -1.06
C TYR A 187 -1.31 -4.96 -1.89
N GLN A 188 -0.93 -3.71 -2.20
CA GLN A 188 -1.76 -2.88 -3.09
C GLN A 188 -1.78 -3.41 -4.52
N PHE A 189 -0.68 -3.96 -5.00
CA PHE A 189 -0.62 -4.70 -6.27
C PHE A 189 -1.66 -5.84 -6.30
N ILE A 190 -1.76 -6.62 -5.22
CA ILE A 190 -2.72 -7.73 -5.09
C ILE A 190 -4.16 -7.21 -5.09
N PHE A 191 -4.47 -6.15 -4.34
CA PHE A 191 -5.82 -5.57 -4.31
C PHE A 191 -6.25 -5.02 -5.67
N VAL A 192 -5.35 -4.39 -6.41
CA VAL A 192 -5.63 -3.94 -7.78
C VAL A 192 -5.79 -5.12 -8.73
N SER A 193 -5.01 -6.18 -8.58
CA SER A 193 -5.16 -7.42 -9.35
C SER A 193 -6.55 -8.04 -9.16
N LEU A 194 -7.04 -8.08 -7.92
CA LEU A 194 -8.40 -8.52 -7.58
C LEU A 194 -9.47 -7.62 -8.24
N ALA A 195 -9.28 -6.30 -8.20
CA ALA A 195 -10.19 -5.36 -8.85
C ALA A 195 -10.26 -5.56 -10.37
N LEU A 196 -9.11 -5.76 -11.01
CA LEU A 196 -9.05 -6.06 -12.45
C LEU A 196 -9.71 -7.41 -12.77
N LEU A 197 -9.53 -8.41 -11.93
CA LEU A 197 -10.23 -9.69 -12.07
C LEU A 197 -11.75 -9.47 -12.02
N LEU A 198 -12.27 -8.73 -11.03
CA LEU A 198 -13.69 -8.43 -10.90
C LEU A 198 -14.22 -7.63 -12.11
N SER A 199 -13.41 -6.74 -12.68
CA SER A 199 -13.78 -5.93 -13.85
C SER A 199 -14.04 -6.76 -15.12
N THR A 200 -13.66 -8.04 -15.14
CA THR A 200 -14.00 -8.95 -16.23
C THR A 200 -15.45 -9.45 -16.18
N TRP A 201 -16.12 -9.35 -15.05
CA TRP A 201 -17.52 -9.75 -14.86
C TRP A 201 -18.46 -8.58 -14.66
N VAL A 202 -17.96 -7.49 -14.05
CA VAL A 202 -18.79 -6.36 -13.63
C VAL A 202 -18.29 -5.07 -14.28
N ASN A 203 -19.16 -4.36 -14.98
CA ASN A 203 -18.84 -3.07 -15.64
C ASN A 203 -19.15 -1.84 -14.77
N ASN A 204 -19.32 -2.02 -13.46
CA ASN A 204 -19.62 -0.92 -12.54
C ASN A 204 -18.35 -0.47 -11.83
N ARG A 205 -17.90 0.77 -12.12
CA ARG A 205 -16.67 1.34 -11.53
C ARG A 205 -16.71 1.43 -10.01
N PHE A 206 -17.86 1.77 -9.44
CA PHE A 206 -18.04 1.90 -8.00
C PHE A 206 -17.85 0.55 -7.30
N LEU A 207 -18.48 -0.49 -7.83
CA LEU A 207 -18.40 -1.84 -7.28
C LEU A 207 -16.97 -2.39 -7.35
N ILE A 208 -16.27 -2.18 -8.47
CA ILE A 208 -14.89 -2.61 -8.67
C ILE A 208 -13.95 -1.92 -7.68
N THR A 209 -14.17 -0.63 -7.40
CA THR A 209 -13.34 0.13 -6.47
C THR A 209 -13.58 -0.29 -5.02
N LEU A 210 -14.83 -0.57 -4.65
CA LEU A 210 -15.20 -0.87 -3.28
C LEU A 210 -14.93 -2.32 -2.88
N PHE A 211 -15.01 -3.25 -3.82
CA PHE A 211 -14.95 -4.68 -3.55
C PHE A 211 -13.64 -5.14 -2.88
N PRO A 212 -12.43 -4.75 -3.34
CA PRO A 212 -11.19 -5.13 -2.67
C PRO A 212 -11.09 -4.61 -1.24
N PHE A 213 -11.62 -3.42 -0.97
CA PHE A 213 -11.73 -2.85 0.37
C PHE A 213 -12.63 -3.70 1.26
N LEU A 214 -13.85 -4.02 0.79
CA LEU A 214 -14.80 -4.84 1.53
C LEU A 214 -14.25 -6.24 1.82
N LEU A 215 -13.61 -6.86 0.83
CA LEU A 215 -13.01 -8.18 0.98
C LEU A 215 -11.85 -8.16 1.98
N ASN A 216 -11.01 -7.13 1.94
CA ASN A 216 -9.91 -6.94 2.90
C ASN A 216 -10.43 -6.81 4.33
N TYR A 217 -11.47 -5.99 4.55
CA TYR A 217 -12.07 -5.79 5.86
C TYR A 217 -12.82 -7.04 6.35
N PHE A 218 -13.56 -7.69 5.47
CA PHE A 218 -14.25 -8.94 5.78
C PHE A 218 -13.27 -10.07 6.15
N SER A 219 -12.15 -10.20 5.42
CA SER A 219 -11.11 -11.17 5.76
C SER A 219 -10.51 -10.93 7.14
N TYR A 220 -10.30 -9.64 7.51
CA TYR A 220 -9.85 -9.28 8.85
C TYR A 220 -10.86 -9.70 9.92
N MET A 221 -12.16 -9.43 9.72
CA MET A 221 -13.20 -9.82 10.67
C MET A 221 -13.26 -11.36 10.82
N MET A 222 -13.27 -12.10 9.72
CA MET A 222 -13.30 -13.55 9.73
C MET A 222 -12.09 -14.16 10.45
N LEU A 223 -10.90 -13.68 10.16
CA LEU A 223 -9.67 -14.13 10.81
C LEU A 223 -9.63 -13.76 12.30
N SER A 224 -10.28 -12.66 12.69
CA SER A 224 -10.42 -12.25 14.09
C SER A 224 -11.29 -13.22 14.88
N PHE A 225 -12.41 -13.68 14.31
CA PHE A 225 -13.26 -14.69 14.95
C PHE A 225 -12.51 -16.00 15.22
N ILE A 226 -11.63 -16.41 14.31
CA ILE A 226 -10.83 -17.64 14.43
C ILE A 226 -9.57 -17.42 15.29
N LYS A 227 -9.40 -16.22 15.89
CA LYS A 227 -8.18 -15.80 16.64
C LYS A 227 -6.88 -15.86 15.81
N LYS A 228 -6.99 -15.75 14.49
CA LYS A 228 -5.87 -15.71 13.53
C LYS A 228 -5.75 -14.36 12.82
N ALA A 229 -6.20 -13.27 13.43
CA ALA A 229 -6.16 -11.92 12.88
C ALA A 229 -4.77 -11.49 12.35
N LYS A 230 -3.69 -12.04 12.93
CA LYS A 230 -2.31 -11.77 12.53
C LYS A 230 -2.00 -12.06 11.04
N TYR A 231 -2.76 -12.93 10.40
CA TYR A 231 -2.62 -13.26 8.98
C TYR A 231 -3.46 -12.35 8.06
N SER A 232 -4.12 -11.34 8.60
CA SER A 232 -4.87 -10.39 7.79
C SER A 232 -3.95 -9.35 7.14
N PRO A 233 -4.13 -9.01 5.84
CA PRO A 233 -3.35 -7.98 5.17
C PRO A 233 -3.34 -6.63 5.90
N ILE A 234 -4.47 -6.22 6.52
CA ILE A 234 -4.57 -5.00 7.31
C ILE A 234 -3.56 -4.99 8.46
N ILE A 235 -3.41 -6.12 9.15
CA ILE A 235 -2.50 -6.25 10.29
C ILE A 235 -1.05 -6.39 9.81
N ILE A 236 -0.82 -7.11 8.71
CA ILE A 236 0.52 -7.32 8.17
C ILE A 236 1.13 -6.01 7.64
N MET A 237 0.34 -5.16 7.02
CA MET A 237 0.79 -3.86 6.52
C MET A 237 1.05 -2.84 7.63
N ASP A 238 0.49 -3.01 8.82
CA ASP A 238 0.68 -2.10 9.95
C ASP A 238 1.99 -2.41 10.69
N MET A 239 2.99 -1.56 10.52
CA MET A 239 4.32 -1.70 11.12
C MET A 239 4.31 -1.74 12.65
N THR A 240 3.26 -1.21 13.28
CA THR A 240 3.16 -1.08 14.74
C THR A 240 2.50 -2.27 15.41
N ARG A 241 1.96 -3.20 14.63
CA ARG A 241 1.31 -4.39 15.19
C ARG A 241 2.34 -5.46 15.54
N ILE A 242 2.25 -5.96 16.77
CA ILE A 242 3.04 -7.10 17.23
C ILE A 242 2.41 -8.37 16.66
N ASN A 243 2.93 -8.84 15.55
CA ASN A 243 2.27 -9.91 14.79
C ASN A 243 2.82 -11.31 15.08
N ALA A 244 3.97 -11.44 15.72
CA ALA A 244 4.67 -12.74 15.90
C ALA A 244 4.67 -13.60 14.61
N LEU A 245 4.78 -12.94 13.44
CA LEU A 245 4.75 -13.57 12.12
C LEU A 245 6.17 -13.81 11.64
N ARG A 246 6.39 -15.00 11.08
CA ARG A 246 7.59 -15.27 10.31
C ARG A 246 7.43 -14.76 8.88
N PHE A 247 8.53 -14.41 8.24
CA PHE A 247 8.55 -13.89 6.86
C PHE A 247 7.97 -14.88 5.83
N GLY A 248 8.25 -16.18 6.00
CA GLY A 248 7.82 -17.22 5.06
C GLY A 248 6.31 -17.23 4.76
N PRO A 249 5.43 -17.30 5.76
CA PRO A 249 3.98 -17.24 5.56
C PRO A 249 3.49 -15.98 4.82
N VAL A 250 4.09 -14.82 5.08
CA VAL A 250 3.72 -13.55 4.43
C VAL A 250 4.06 -13.58 2.94
N VAL A 251 5.27 -14.06 2.59
CA VAL A 251 5.67 -14.21 1.18
C VAL A 251 4.79 -15.23 0.47
N LEU A 252 4.51 -16.35 1.12
CA LEU A 252 3.65 -17.39 0.57
C LEU A 252 2.25 -16.85 0.29
N GLU A 253 1.66 -16.09 1.21
CA GLU A 253 0.38 -15.42 1.02
C GLU A 253 0.41 -14.47 -0.18
N CYS A 254 1.40 -13.58 -0.25
CA CYS A 254 1.55 -12.64 -1.37
C CYS A 254 1.69 -13.37 -2.71
N VAL A 255 2.50 -14.42 -2.78
CA VAL A 255 2.70 -15.19 -4.01
C VAL A 255 1.42 -15.93 -4.40
N CYS A 256 0.79 -16.62 -3.46
CA CYS A 256 -0.45 -17.36 -3.71
C CYS A 256 -1.57 -16.43 -4.21
N LEU A 257 -1.79 -15.28 -3.57
CA LEU A 257 -2.82 -14.34 -3.97
C LEU A 257 -2.51 -13.71 -5.34
N THR A 258 -1.25 -13.34 -5.61
CA THR A 258 -0.85 -12.79 -6.90
C THR A 258 -1.04 -13.80 -8.02
N VAL A 259 -0.62 -15.05 -7.82
CA VAL A 259 -0.79 -16.12 -8.80
C VAL A 259 -2.26 -16.47 -9.01
N LEU A 260 -3.05 -16.51 -7.96
CA LEU A 260 -4.48 -16.80 -8.03
C LEU A 260 -5.22 -15.71 -8.80
N PHE A 261 -5.12 -14.44 -8.40
CA PHE A 261 -5.87 -13.35 -9.04
C PHE A 261 -5.35 -13.05 -10.45
N GLY A 262 -4.03 -12.99 -10.63
CA GLY A 262 -3.42 -12.79 -11.94
C GLY A 262 -3.67 -13.97 -12.87
N GLY A 263 -3.52 -15.21 -12.40
CA GLY A 263 -3.75 -16.42 -13.18
C GLY A 263 -5.19 -16.52 -13.67
N VAL A 264 -6.18 -16.29 -12.79
CA VAL A 264 -7.61 -16.30 -13.16
C VAL A 264 -7.94 -15.14 -14.10
N TYR A 265 -7.35 -13.95 -13.91
CA TYR A 265 -7.51 -12.83 -14.82
C TYR A 265 -7.04 -13.18 -16.24
N PHE A 266 -5.82 -13.70 -16.41
CA PHE A 266 -5.30 -14.07 -17.72
C PHE A 266 -6.01 -15.29 -18.32
N TRP A 267 -6.42 -16.25 -17.51
CA TRP A 267 -7.20 -17.40 -17.97
C TRP A 267 -8.55 -16.96 -18.56
N ARG A 268 -9.24 -16.04 -17.87
CA ARG A 268 -10.52 -15.48 -18.33
C ARG A 268 -10.37 -14.75 -19.68
N GLN A 269 -9.32 -13.93 -19.80
CA GLN A 269 -9.05 -13.17 -21.02
C GLN A 269 -8.77 -14.07 -22.23
N LYS A 270 -8.15 -15.24 -22.01
CA LYS A 270 -7.97 -16.25 -23.07
C LYS A 270 -9.30 -16.86 -23.54
N LYS A 271 -10.24 -17.06 -22.62
CA LYS A 271 -11.55 -17.61 -22.95
C LYS A 271 -12.39 -16.66 -23.82
N ASP A 272 -12.29 -15.35 -23.55
CA ASP A 272 -12.95 -14.31 -24.35
C ASP A 272 -12.27 -14.09 -25.73
N GLU A 273 -11.12 -14.71 -25.98
CA GLU A 273 -10.49 -14.76 -27.32
C GLU A 273 -11.09 -15.83 -28.24
N GLY A 274 -11.77 -16.83 -27.68
CA GLY A 274 -12.32 -17.97 -28.39
C GLY A 274 -13.78 -17.80 -28.84
N LEU A 275 -14.39 -16.68 -28.53
CA LEU A 275 -15.74 -16.26 -28.94
C LEU A 275 -15.64 -15.02 -29.87
#